data_261b8ce0a4c63270e8e561ce72b9c561
#
_entry.id   261b8ce0a4c63270e8e561ce72b9c561
#
_cell.length_a   1.000
_cell.length_b   1.000
_cell.length_c   1.000
_cell.angle_alpha   90.00
_cell.angle_beta   90.00
_cell.angle_gamma   90.00
#
_symmetry.space_group_name_H-M   'P 1'
#
loop_
_entity.id
_entity.type
_entity.pdbx_description
1 polymer ?
#
loop_
_entity_poly.entity_id
_entity_poly.type
_entity_poly.pdbx_seq_one_letter_code
_entity_poly.pdbx_strand_id
1 'polypeptide(L)'
;MAAFEFDWAYIRRHTTRPLASTVAMVLALVAALWLHSQQTQLFSDYSSSYTTVRRDFDQLLAEQRMVASYQRRFERLVELGFIAPESRLDLIETVRTAAEGLSLPRVTYAIDPQLEVSAPVRSAVRNNDMKIRVSRAQLELGASHELDVLRFFDELQQNAPGLIKVDECDLSWRSDLSVQLMPGNNLAAHCSVQIYSVTTSEFVAEDT
;
A
#
# COMPACT_ATOMS: atom_id res chain seq x y z
N MET A 1 -95.28 26.26 36.69
CA MET A 1 -94.03 25.54 36.48
C MET A 1 -94.25 24.67 35.24
N ALA A 2 -93.78 25.11 34.08
CA ALA A 2 -93.88 24.32 32.85
C ALA A 2 -92.75 23.30 32.79
N ALA A 3 -93.13 22.01 32.87
CA ALA A 3 -92.19 20.94 32.65
C ALA A 3 -91.78 20.94 31.19
N PHE A 4 -90.49 21.20 30.93
CA PHE A 4 -89.91 21.00 29.58
C PHE A 4 -89.78 19.50 29.33
N GLU A 5 -90.75 18.95 28.60
CA GLU A 5 -90.61 17.61 28.07
C GLU A 5 -89.53 17.58 26.96
N PHE A 6 -88.43 17.00 27.32
CA PHE A 6 -87.28 16.85 26.39
C PHE A 6 -87.55 15.69 25.44
N ASP A 7 -87.92 16.00 24.20
CA ASP A 7 -88.27 14.98 23.21
C ASP A 7 -87.01 14.31 22.63
N TRP A 8 -86.57 13.25 23.33
CA TRP A 8 -85.40 12.43 22.99
C TRP A 8 -85.49 11.76 21.62
N ALA A 9 -86.70 11.54 21.09
CA ALA A 9 -86.88 10.91 19.79
C ALA A 9 -86.52 11.86 18.65
N TYR A 10 -86.83 13.15 18.79
CA TYR A 10 -86.53 14.18 17.79
C TYR A 10 -85.00 14.50 17.74
N ILE A 11 -84.34 14.57 18.88
CA ILE A 11 -82.91 14.79 18.98
C ILE A 11 -82.14 13.64 18.40
N ARG A 12 -82.54 12.40 18.72
CA ARG A 12 -81.90 11.17 18.25
C ARG A 12 -81.97 11.07 16.70
N ARG A 13 -83.05 11.50 16.08
CA ARG A 13 -83.27 11.43 14.64
C ARG A 13 -82.53 12.51 13.86
N HIS A 14 -82.35 13.70 14.43
CA HIS A 14 -81.62 14.81 13.80
C HIS A 14 -80.13 14.81 14.07
N THR A 15 -79.67 14.28 15.15
CA THR A 15 -78.23 14.24 15.50
C THR A 15 -77.50 13.02 14.99
N THR A 16 -78.19 11.90 14.77
CA THR A 16 -77.55 10.66 14.30
C THR A 16 -76.97 10.75 12.90
N ARG A 17 -77.63 11.44 11.95
CA ARG A 17 -77.16 11.62 10.59
C ARG A 17 -75.88 12.47 10.48
N PRO A 18 -75.78 13.65 11.10
CA PRO A 18 -74.57 14.44 11.05
C PRO A 18 -73.41 13.77 11.84
N LEU A 19 -73.76 13.04 12.94
CA LEU A 19 -72.74 12.36 13.71
C LEU A 19 -72.17 11.13 12.97
N ALA A 20 -72.99 10.42 12.23
CA ALA A 20 -72.50 9.32 11.38
C ALA A 20 -71.62 9.82 10.24
N SER A 21 -71.95 10.98 9.62
CA SER A 21 -71.13 11.59 8.56
C SER A 21 -69.76 12.08 9.09
N THR A 22 -69.74 12.69 10.27
CA THR A 22 -68.46 13.13 10.89
C THR A 22 -67.60 11.96 11.26
N VAL A 23 -68.13 10.89 11.80
CA VAL A 23 -67.39 9.64 12.11
C VAL A 23 -66.83 9.00 10.83
N ALA A 24 -67.65 8.93 9.79
CA ALA A 24 -67.18 8.39 8.50
C ALA A 24 -66.07 9.25 7.88
N MET A 25 -66.13 10.56 7.98
CA MET A 25 -65.08 11.49 7.50
C MET A 25 -63.80 11.32 8.29
N VAL A 26 -63.87 11.15 9.63
CA VAL A 26 -62.69 10.97 10.48
C VAL A 26 -62.04 9.58 10.14
N LEU A 27 -62.84 8.53 9.98
CA LEU A 27 -62.32 7.23 9.58
C LEU A 27 -61.64 7.26 8.20
N ALA A 28 -62.22 7.98 7.23
CA ALA A 28 -61.59 8.16 5.93
C ALA A 28 -60.28 8.92 5.99
N LEU A 29 -60.17 9.96 6.82
CA LEU A 29 -58.94 10.71 7.06
C LEU A 29 -57.88 9.82 7.71
N VAL A 30 -58.22 9.05 8.73
CA VAL A 30 -57.30 8.14 9.38
C VAL A 30 -56.82 7.04 8.40
N ALA A 31 -57.69 6.48 7.59
CA ALA A 31 -57.31 5.53 6.57
C ALA A 31 -56.39 6.12 5.50
N ALA A 32 -56.66 7.36 5.05
CA ALA A 32 -55.81 8.09 4.10
C ALA A 32 -54.43 8.38 4.68
N LEU A 33 -54.34 8.80 5.92
CA LEU A 33 -53.08 9.06 6.61
C LEU A 33 -52.29 7.75 6.82
N TRP A 34 -52.94 6.68 7.15
CA TRP A 34 -52.32 5.36 7.31
C TRP A 34 -51.76 4.82 5.98
N LEU A 35 -52.53 4.91 4.90
CA LEU A 35 -52.06 4.55 3.56
C LEU A 35 -50.87 5.42 3.12
N HIS A 36 -50.94 6.73 3.38
CA HIS A 36 -49.85 7.63 3.05
C HIS A 36 -48.55 7.30 3.82
N SER A 37 -48.66 6.96 5.13
CA SER A 37 -47.52 6.56 5.91
C SER A 37 -46.85 5.27 5.43
N GLN A 38 -47.62 4.31 4.96
CA GLN A 38 -47.10 3.07 4.38
C GLN A 38 -46.35 3.31 3.06
N GLN A 39 -46.87 4.20 2.19
CA GLN A 39 -46.17 4.53 0.95
C GLN A 39 -44.85 5.27 1.17
N THR A 40 -44.82 6.17 2.13
CA THR A 40 -43.57 6.89 2.45
C THR A 40 -42.49 5.97 3.06
N GLN A 41 -42.88 4.99 3.86
CA GLN A 41 -41.95 3.97 4.40
C GLN A 41 -41.36 3.12 3.29
N LEU A 42 -42.17 2.58 2.39
CA LEU A 42 -41.69 1.78 1.25
C LEU A 42 -40.72 2.60 0.37
N PHE A 43 -41.05 3.86 0.08
CA PHE A 43 -40.18 4.70 -0.73
C PHE A 43 -38.85 5.01 -0.02
N SER A 44 -38.87 5.25 1.30
CA SER A 44 -37.65 5.47 2.09
C SER A 44 -36.76 4.24 2.12
N ASP A 45 -37.34 3.03 2.24
CA ASP A 45 -36.60 1.77 2.26
C ASP A 45 -35.94 1.47 0.91
N TYR A 46 -36.64 1.71 -0.19
CA TYR A 46 -36.06 1.58 -1.53
C TYR A 46 -34.96 2.61 -1.77
N SER A 47 -35.17 3.86 -1.35
CA SER A 47 -34.18 4.93 -1.48
C SER A 47 -32.93 4.66 -0.65
N SER A 48 -33.09 4.18 0.59
CA SER A 48 -31.96 3.81 1.45
C SER A 48 -31.19 2.61 0.91
N SER A 49 -31.89 1.59 0.42
CA SER A 49 -31.27 0.42 -0.22
C SER A 49 -30.49 0.81 -1.47
N TYR A 50 -31.06 1.67 -2.33
CA TYR A 50 -30.37 2.17 -3.51
C TYR A 50 -29.10 2.96 -3.16
N THR A 51 -29.20 3.87 -2.18
CA THR A 51 -28.03 4.65 -1.74
C THR A 51 -26.94 3.80 -1.11
N THR A 52 -27.32 2.73 -0.42
CA THR A 52 -26.36 1.76 0.15
C THR A 52 -25.64 1.00 -0.95
N VAL A 53 -26.38 0.38 -1.87
CA VAL A 53 -25.80 -0.35 -3.00
C VAL A 53 -24.91 0.54 -3.87
N ARG A 54 -25.32 1.79 -4.11
CA ARG A 54 -24.50 2.74 -4.86
C ARG A 54 -23.21 3.08 -4.14
N ARG A 55 -23.27 3.27 -2.82
CA ARG A 55 -22.10 3.56 -1.99
C ARG A 55 -21.13 2.38 -1.99
N ASP A 56 -21.63 1.16 -1.84
CA ASP A 56 -20.84 -0.07 -1.89
C ASP A 56 -20.18 -0.24 -3.26
N PHE A 57 -20.92 0.04 -4.34
CA PHE A 57 -20.36 0.01 -5.69
C PHE A 57 -19.25 1.04 -5.89
N ASP A 58 -19.46 2.28 -5.46
CA ASP A 58 -18.45 3.34 -5.55
C ASP A 58 -17.20 2.99 -4.71
N GLN A 59 -17.38 2.35 -3.56
CA GLN A 59 -16.30 1.86 -2.72
C GLN A 59 -15.51 0.74 -3.42
N LEU A 60 -16.18 -0.25 -3.99
CA LEU A 60 -15.54 -1.32 -4.76
C LEU A 60 -14.75 -0.79 -5.95
N LEU A 61 -15.28 0.21 -6.67
CA LEU A 61 -14.56 0.87 -7.76
C LEU A 61 -13.32 1.62 -7.26
N ALA A 62 -13.41 2.27 -6.10
CA ALA A 62 -12.26 2.94 -5.49
C ALA A 62 -11.18 1.93 -5.06
N GLU A 63 -11.57 0.82 -4.44
CA GLU A 63 -10.67 -0.28 -4.08
C GLU A 63 -10.01 -0.90 -5.31
N GLN A 64 -10.77 -1.17 -6.37
CA GLN A 64 -10.23 -1.69 -7.63
C GLN A 64 -9.20 -0.74 -8.26
N ARG A 65 -9.48 0.57 -8.28
CA ARG A 65 -8.52 1.58 -8.77
C ARG A 65 -7.27 1.65 -7.89
N MET A 66 -7.44 1.53 -6.59
CA MET A 66 -6.33 1.49 -5.63
C MET A 66 -5.45 0.27 -5.91
N VAL A 67 -6.01 -0.93 -5.98
CA VAL A 67 -5.28 -2.16 -6.31
C VAL A 67 -4.55 -2.00 -7.64
N ALA A 68 -5.21 -1.54 -8.70
CA ALA A 68 -4.58 -1.34 -10.01
C ALA A 68 -3.43 -0.31 -9.99
N SER A 69 -3.50 0.70 -9.12
CA SER A 69 -2.43 1.69 -8.97
C SER A 69 -1.20 1.13 -8.22
N TYR A 70 -1.44 0.27 -7.23
CA TYR A 70 -0.36 -0.36 -6.46
C TYR A 70 0.25 -1.56 -7.18
N GLN A 71 -0.53 -2.29 -7.97
CA GLN A 71 -0.07 -3.47 -8.70
C GLN A 71 1.13 -3.15 -9.59
N ARG A 72 1.07 -2.08 -10.39
CA ARG A 72 2.20 -1.66 -11.23
C ARG A 72 3.47 -1.31 -10.45
N ARG A 73 3.32 -0.75 -9.25
CA ARG A 73 4.46 -0.45 -8.38
C ARG A 73 5.03 -1.73 -7.77
N PHE A 74 4.16 -2.65 -7.39
CA PHE A 74 4.54 -3.96 -6.86
C PHE A 74 5.28 -4.78 -7.92
N GLU A 75 4.74 -4.90 -9.14
CA GLU A 75 5.38 -5.58 -10.27
C GLU A 75 6.79 -5.01 -10.53
N ARG A 76 6.92 -3.69 -10.51
CA ARG A 76 8.22 -3.05 -10.68
C ARG A 76 9.21 -3.38 -9.55
N LEU A 77 8.76 -3.51 -8.30
CA LEU A 77 9.61 -3.91 -7.18
C LEU A 77 10.03 -5.38 -7.29
N VAL A 78 9.17 -6.23 -7.84
CA VAL A 78 9.49 -7.63 -8.17
C VAL A 78 10.51 -7.69 -9.31
N GLU A 79 10.31 -6.94 -10.39
CA GLU A 79 11.25 -6.84 -11.52
C GLU A 79 12.63 -6.35 -11.08
N LEU A 80 12.68 -5.39 -10.15
CA LEU A 80 13.93 -4.90 -9.56
C LEU A 80 14.57 -5.88 -8.56
N GLY A 81 13.99 -7.07 -8.35
CA GLY A 81 14.48 -8.06 -7.40
C GLY A 81 14.42 -7.65 -5.93
N PHE A 82 13.67 -6.57 -5.61
CA PHE A 82 13.50 -6.14 -4.23
C PHE A 82 12.58 -7.09 -3.45
N ILE A 83 11.55 -7.63 -4.11
CA ILE A 83 10.63 -8.63 -3.56
C ILE A 83 11.01 -9.98 -4.19
N ALA A 84 12.11 -10.54 -3.70
CA ALA A 84 12.63 -11.85 -4.10
C ALA A 84 13.55 -12.40 -3.01
N PRO A 85 13.79 -13.71 -2.97
CA PRO A 85 14.92 -14.24 -2.19
C PRO A 85 16.22 -13.62 -2.70
N GLU A 86 17.14 -13.34 -1.77
CA GLU A 86 18.44 -12.76 -2.14
C GLU A 86 19.22 -13.70 -3.04
N SER A 87 19.54 -13.25 -4.24
CA SER A 87 20.47 -13.94 -5.13
C SER A 87 21.88 -13.34 -4.98
N ARG A 88 22.72 -13.99 -4.17
CA ARG A 88 24.12 -13.57 -3.99
C ARG A 88 24.92 -13.67 -5.29
N LEU A 89 24.58 -14.66 -6.10
CA LEU A 89 25.25 -14.87 -7.38
C LEU A 89 25.00 -13.68 -8.32
N ASP A 90 23.74 -13.27 -8.45
CA ASP A 90 23.37 -12.14 -9.33
C ASP A 90 24.01 -10.84 -8.83
N LEU A 91 24.10 -10.65 -7.51
CA LEU A 91 24.80 -9.51 -6.93
C LEU A 91 26.29 -9.50 -7.30
N ILE A 92 26.95 -10.65 -7.16
CA ILE A 92 28.39 -10.79 -7.50
C ILE A 92 28.60 -10.56 -9.00
N GLU A 93 27.74 -11.10 -9.84
CA GLU A 93 27.80 -10.89 -11.30
C GLU A 93 27.58 -9.42 -11.67
N THR A 94 26.64 -8.74 -10.98
CA THR A 94 26.40 -7.31 -11.19
C THR A 94 27.59 -6.46 -10.79
N VAL A 95 28.18 -6.73 -9.61
CA VAL A 95 29.40 -6.07 -9.13
C VAL A 95 30.54 -6.25 -10.14
N ARG A 96 30.73 -7.47 -10.65
CA ARG A 96 31.75 -7.78 -11.65
C ARG A 96 31.49 -7.06 -12.97
N THR A 97 30.27 -7.12 -13.48
CA THR A 97 29.90 -6.50 -14.74
C THR A 97 30.06 -4.98 -14.69
N ALA A 98 29.63 -4.34 -13.59
CA ALA A 98 29.82 -2.90 -13.37
C ALA A 98 31.31 -2.53 -13.33
N ALA A 99 32.14 -3.33 -12.67
CA ALA A 99 33.58 -3.12 -12.61
C ALA A 99 34.27 -3.26 -13.98
N GLU A 100 33.88 -4.31 -14.74
CA GLU A 100 34.41 -4.54 -16.10
C GLU A 100 33.98 -3.41 -17.06
N GLY A 101 32.69 -2.99 -16.99
CA GLY A 101 32.17 -1.91 -17.84
C GLY A 101 32.89 -0.56 -17.63
N LEU A 102 33.30 -0.28 -16.40
CA LEU A 102 34.06 0.93 -16.04
C LEU A 102 35.58 0.72 -16.11
N SER A 103 36.03 -0.47 -16.48
CA SER A 103 37.46 -0.82 -16.54
C SER A 103 38.18 -0.54 -15.22
N LEU A 104 37.53 -0.83 -14.08
CA LEU A 104 38.14 -0.66 -12.77
C LEU A 104 39.26 -1.69 -12.58
N PRO A 105 40.46 -1.28 -12.20
CA PRO A 105 41.63 -2.17 -12.17
C PRO A 105 41.56 -3.19 -11.05
N ARG A 106 40.80 -2.89 -9.99
CA ARG A 106 40.66 -3.78 -8.84
C ARG A 106 39.29 -3.60 -8.19
N VAL A 107 38.58 -4.72 -8.01
CA VAL A 107 37.38 -4.78 -7.17
C VAL A 107 37.49 -6.01 -6.28
N THR A 108 37.37 -5.79 -4.98
CA THR A 108 37.32 -6.86 -3.97
C THR A 108 36.04 -6.68 -3.17
N TYR A 109 35.36 -7.75 -2.85
CA TYR A 109 34.12 -7.70 -2.07
C TYR A 109 34.11 -8.79 -1.00
N ALA A 110 33.48 -8.46 0.14
CA ALA A 110 33.15 -9.38 1.19
C ALA A 110 31.67 -9.17 1.56
N ILE A 111 30.85 -10.23 1.50
CA ILE A 111 29.42 -10.16 1.75
C ILE A 111 29.12 -10.94 3.03
N ASP A 112 28.58 -10.26 4.03
CA ASP A 112 28.17 -10.85 5.29
C ASP A 112 26.90 -11.71 5.13
N PRO A 113 26.64 -12.65 6.06
CA PRO A 113 25.38 -13.38 6.09
C PRO A 113 24.18 -12.46 6.22
N GLN A 114 23.08 -12.83 5.56
CA GLN A 114 21.83 -12.10 5.62
C GLN A 114 21.23 -12.13 7.03
N LEU A 115 20.80 -10.99 7.52
CA LEU A 115 20.18 -10.81 8.83
C LEU A 115 18.75 -10.27 8.67
N GLU A 116 17.85 -10.67 9.56
CA GLU A 116 16.54 -10.01 9.66
C GLU A 116 16.70 -8.60 10.25
N VAL A 117 16.03 -7.64 9.66
CA VAL A 117 16.08 -6.24 10.14
C VAL A 117 15.38 -6.12 11.49
N SER A 118 16.02 -5.44 12.42
CA SER A 118 15.57 -5.27 13.81
C SER A 118 14.25 -4.49 13.94
N ALA A 119 13.58 -4.67 15.08
CA ALA A 119 12.24 -4.22 15.43
C ALA A 119 11.76 -2.81 14.99
N PRO A 120 12.55 -1.72 14.95
CA PRO A 120 11.98 -0.41 14.62
C PRO A 120 11.52 -0.29 13.16
N VAL A 121 12.18 -0.97 12.22
CA VAL A 121 11.76 -0.99 10.81
C VAL A 121 10.63 -1.99 10.61
N ARG A 122 10.65 -3.10 11.34
CA ARG A 122 9.62 -4.14 11.31
C ARG A 122 8.25 -3.62 11.79
N SER A 123 8.22 -2.66 12.72
CA SER A 123 6.97 -2.06 13.21
C SER A 123 6.25 -1.20 12.18
N ALA A 124 6.95 -0.73 11.15
CA ALA A 124 6.37 0.01 10.04
C ALA A 124 5.67 -0.92 9.02
N VAL A 125 6.02 -2.21 8.99
CA VAL A 125 5.41 -3.21 8.11
C VAL A 125 4.29 -3.92 8.86
N ARG A 126 3.06 -3.55 8.56
CA ARG A 126 1.85 -4.10 9.21
C ARG A 126 1.56 -5.57 8.88
N ASN A 127 2.24 -6.14 7.89
CA ASN A 127 1.98 -7.49 7.41
C ASN A 127 3.02 -8.46 7.99
N ASN A 128 2.57 -9.47 8.75
CA ASN A 128 3.43 -10.48 9.37
C ASN A 128 4.04 -11.46 8.35
N ASP A 129 3.53 -11.48 7.11
CA ASP A 129 3.98 -12.41 6.08
C ASP A 129 5.19 -11.89 5.29
N MET A 130 5.56 -10.62 5.48
CA MET A 130 6.72 -10.01 4.83
C MET A 130 7.89 -9.92 5.81
N LYS A 131 9.03 -10.47 5.43
CA LYS A 131 10.28 -10.36 6.16
C LYS A 131 11.26 -9.49 5.40
N ILE A 132 11.68 -8.40 6.03
CA ILE A 132 12.74 -7.55 5.49
C ILE A 132 14.07 -8.11 5.97
N ARG A 133 14.96 -8.35 5.04
CA ARG A 133 16.31 -8.85 5.29
C ARG A 133 17.34 -7.86 4.80
N VAL A 134 18.49 -7.85 5.43
CA VAL A 134 19.62 -7.01 5.07
C VAL A 134 20.90 -7.82 5.04
N SER A 135 21.65 -7.69 3.95
CA SER A 135 23.03 -8.15 3.84
C SER A 135 23.96 -6.94 3.81
N ARG A 136 25.08 -7.03 4.54
CA ARG A 136 26.15 -6.03 4.46
C ARG A 136 27.20 -6.52 3.51
N ALA A 137 27.71 -5.63 2.69
CA ALA A 137 28.86 -5.91 1.84
C ALA A 137 29.90 -4.82 2.01
N GLN A 138 31.15 -5.24 2.08
CA GLN A 138 32.31 -4.37 2.05
C GLN A 138 32.92 -4.46 0.67
N LEU A 139 33.13 -3.30 0.05
CA LEU A 139 33.67 -3.18 -1.29
C LEU A 139 34.97 -2.39 -1.24
N GLU A 140 36.02 -2.96 -1.80
CA GLU A 140 37.28 -2.25 -2.03
C GLU A 140 37.43 -2.04 -3.54
N LEU A 141 37.52 -0.80 -3.94
CA LEU A 141 37.62 -0.40 -5.34
C LEU A 141 38.94 0.31 -5.58
N GLY A 142 39.61 -0.05 -6.67
CA GLY A 142 40.69 0.74 -7.23
C GLY A 142 40.14 1.57 -8.38
N ALA A 143 40.33 2.87 -8.37
CA ALA A 143 39.79 3.78 -9.41
C ALA A 143 40.84 4.79 -9.88
N SER A 144 40.62 5.39 -11.04
CA SER A 144 41.44 6.49 -11.54
C SER A 144 41.01 7.81 -10.89
N HIS A 145 39.73 8.02 -10.73
CA HIS A 145 39.09 9.24 -10.24
C HIS A 145 37.89 8.93 -9.35
N GLU A 146 37.51 9.89 -8.51
CA GLU A 146 36.33 9.77 -7.65
C GLU A 146 35.03 9.53 -8.46
N LEU A 147 34.97 10.10 -9.66
CA LEU A 147 33.82 9.93 -10.53
C LEU A 147 33.59 8.46 -10.96
N ASP A 148 34.66 7.69 -11.07
CA ASP A 148 34.57 6.26 -11.44
C ASP A 148 33.87 5.47 -10.30
N VAL A 149 34.15 5.83 -9.06
CA VAL A 149 33.49 5.24 -7.87
C VAL A 149 32.00 5.59 -7.86
N LEU A 150 31.65 6.85 -8.15
CA LEU A 150 30.25 7.29 -8.19
C LEU A 150 29.49 6.58 -9.33
N ARG A 151 30.08 6.46 -10.52
CA ARG A 151 29.49 5.74 -11.64
C ARG A 151 29.31 4.26 -11.35
N PHE A 152 30.27 3.66 -10.64
CA PHE A 152 30.15 2.28 -10.21
C PHE A 152 28.96 2.06 -9.31
N PHE A 153 28.70 2.93 -8.32
CA PHE A 153 27.53 2.83 -7.46
C PHE A 153 26.23 3.13 -8.20
N ASP A 154 26.23 4.06 -9.16
CA ASP A 154 25.06 4.34 -9.99
C ASP A 154 24.69 3.11 -10.83
N GLU A 155 25.66 2.49 -11.48
CA GLU A 155 25.48 1.26 -12.25
C GLU A 155 25.00 0.10 -11.35
N LEU A 156 25.59 -0.02 -10.15
CA LEU A 156 25.21 -1.03 -9.20
C LEU A 156 23.77 -0.85 -8.69
N GLN A 157 23.34 0.39 -8.41
CA GLN A 157 21.98 0.69 -7.97
C GLN A 157 20.94 0.45 -9.06
N GLN A 158 21.32 0.60 -10.34
CA GLN A 158 20.39 0.39 -11.46
C GLN A 158 20.20 -1.09 -11.80
N ASN A 159 21.23 -1.92 -11.64
CA ASN A 159 21.26 -3.27 -12.16
C ASN A 159 21.29 -4.37 -11.07
N ALA A 160 21.62 -4.03 -9.84
CA ALA A 160 21.69 -5.06 -8.78
C ALA A 160 20.29 -5.46 -8.27
N PRO A 161 20.11 -6.72 -7.92
CA PRO A 161 18.89 -7.19 -7.29
C PRO A 161 18.75 -6.62 -5.88
N GLY A 162 17.60 -6.02 -5.59
CA GLY A 162 17.29 -5.44 -4.30
C GLY A 162 17.60 -3.94 -4.19
N LEU A 163 17.43 -3.40 -2.99
CA LEU A 163 17.70 -1.99 -2.71
C LEU A 163 19.09 -1.85 -2.09
N ILE A 164 19.99 -1.17 -2.79
CA ILE A 164 21.35 -0.89 -2.32
C ILE A 164 21.39 0.49 -1.67
N LYS A 165 21.90 0.52 -0.44
CA LYS A 165 22.19 1.74 0.29
C LYS A 165 23.68 1.79 0.62
N VAL A 166 24.35 2.82 0.17
CA VAL A 166 25.73 3.09 0.58
C VAL A 166 25.70 3.76 1.97
N ASP A 167 26.34 3.13 2.94
CA ASP A 167 26.40 3.66 4.32
C ASP A 167 27.58 4.60 4.47
N GLU A 168 28.77 4.17 4.11
CA GLU A 168 30.00 4.89 4.28
C GLU A 168 30.97 4.55 3.15
N CYS A 169 31.75 5.50 2.71
CA CYS A 169 32.74 5.29 1.67
C CYS A 169 33.95 6.18 1.93
N ASP A 170 35.06 5.56 2.30
CA ASP A 170 36.33 6.20 2.50
C ASP A 170 37.17 6.20 1.23
N LEU A 171 37.52 7.38 0.75
CA LEU A 171 38.35 7.57 -0.42
C LEU A 171 39.77 8.03 -0.01
N SER A 172 40.78 7.30 -0.44
CA SER A 172 42.17 7.63 -0.15
C SER A 172 43.01 7.61 -1.43
N TRP A 173 43.77 8.66 -1.62
CA TRP A 173 44.78 8.68 -2.67
C TRP A 173 45.97 7.79 -2.30
N ARG A 174 46.39 6.96 -3.22
CA ARG A 174 47.62 6.17 -3.04
C ARG A 174 48.83 7.10 -3.17
N SER A 175 49.44 7.40 -2.05
CA SER A 175 50.62 8.29 -1.97
C SER A 175 51.96 7.58 -2.25
N ASP A 176 51.97 6.32 -2.60
CA ASP A 176 53.20 5.61 -2.95
C ASP A 176 53.77 6.12 -4.27
N LEU A 177 54.48 7.25 -4.16
CA LEU A 177 55.19 7.92 -5.24
C LEU A 177 56.42 7.12 -5.76
N SER A 178 56.66 5.97 -5.20
CA SER A 178 57.77 5.11 -5.60
C SER A 178 57.25 4.01 -6.54
N VAL A 179 57.14 4.14 -7.72
CA VAL A 179 56.95 3.06 -8.71
C VAL A 179 55.61 3.06 -9.43
N GLN A 180 55.73 3.39 -10.68
CA GLN A 180 54.83 3.01 -11.76
C GLN A 180 53.34 3.36 -11.46
N LEU A 181 53.00 4.56 -11.80
CA LEU A 181 51.64 4.93 -12.12
C LEU A 181 51.05 3.83 -13.00
N MET A 182 50.44 2.81 -12.37
CA MET A 182 49.59 1.91 -13.10
C MET A 182 48.41 2.77 -13.57
N PRO A 183 48.20 2.94 -14.86
CA PRO A 183 47.09 3.74 -15.34
C PRO A 183 45.80 3.13 -14.74
N GLY A 184 45.07 3.94 -13.96
CA GLY A 184 43.79 3.56 -13.43
C GLY A 184 43.69 3.18 -11.97
N ASN A 185 44.78 3.13 -11.16
CA ASN A 185 44.70 2.69 -9.75
C ASN A 185 45.30 3.75 -8.77
N ASN A 186 44.92 4.98 -8.95
CA ASN A 186 45.43 6.09 -8.15
C ASN A 186 44.66 6.32 -6.86
N LEU A 187 43.39 5.90 -6.84
CA LEU A 187 42.43 6.05 -5.76
C LEU A 187 42.05 4.69 -5.21
N ALA A 188 42.06 4.53 -3.89
CA ALA A 188 41.45 3.40 -3.22
C ALA A 188 40.17 3.86 -2.53
N ALA A 189 39.08 3.15 -2.77
CA ALA A 189 37.82 3.39 -2.12
C ALA A 189 37.44 2.17 -1.28
N HIS A 190 37.16 2.38 0.01
CA HIS A 190 36.64 1.36 0.92
C HIS A 190 35.21 1.73 1.29
N CYS A 191 34.26 0.99 0.78
CA CYS A 191 32.85 1.33 0.92
C CYS A 191 32.08 0.21 1.63
N SER A 192 31.21 0.59 2.57
CA SER A 192 30.25 -0.28 3.22
C SER A 192 28.87 -0.04 2.62
N VAL A 193 28.23 -1.10 2.16
CA VAL A 193 26.91 -1.05 1.56
C VAL A 193 25.95 -2.00 2.25
N GLN A 194 24.68 -1.65 2.31
CA GLN A 194 23.60 -2.49 2.79
C GLN A 194 22.68 -2.81 1.63
N ILE A 195 22.33 -4.07 1.51
CA ILE A 195 21.44 -4.59 0.46
C ILE A 195 20.19 -5.11 1.15
N TYR A 196 19.06 -4.48 0.84
CA TYR A 196 17.78 -4.84 1.40
C TYR A 196 16.98 -5.67 0.40
N SER A 197 16.40 -6.77 0.90
CA SER A 197 15.44 -7.60 0.17
C SER A 197 14.22 -7.91 1.04
N VAL A 198 13.09 -8.16 0.41
CA VAL A 198 11.85 -8.56 1.07
C VAL A 198 11.48 -9.95 0.60
N THR A 199 11.32 -10.87 1.54
CA THR A 199 10.81 -12.22 1.25
C THR A 199 9.39 -12.33 1.79
N THR A 200 8.49 -12.93 1.00
CA THR A 200 7.16 -13.33 1.43
C THR A 200 7.15 -14.82 1.77
N SER A 201 6.20 -15.24 2.61
CA SER A 201 6.06 -16.65 2.98
C SER A 201 5.79 -17.58 1.77
N GLU A 202 5.25 -17.05 0.68
CA GLU A 202 5.02 -17.80 -0.56
C GLU A 202 6.32 -18.23 -1.24
N PHE A 203 7.36 -17.38 -1.25
CA PHE A 203 8.65 -17.73 -1.86
C PHE A 203 9.48 -18.75 -1.04
N VAL A 204 9.16 -18.92 0.25
CA VAL A 204 9.88 -19.89 1.10
C VAL A 204 9.38 -21.33 0.89
N ALA A 205 8.20 -21.50 0.31
CA ALA A 205 7.58 -22.82 0.11
C ALA A 205 8.06 -23.55 -1.17
N GLU A 206 8.71 -22.84 -2.10
CA GLU A 206 9.17 -23.44 -3.36
C GLU A 206 10.56 -24.09 -3.29
N ASP A 207 11.35 -23.82 -2.24
CA ASP A 207 12.73 -24.33 -2.08
C ASP A 207 12.83 -25.56 -1.11
N THR A 208 11.72 -26.23 -0.77
CA THR A 208 11.71 -27.45 0.06
C THR A 208 11.21 -28.65 -0.71
#